data_c72022c6722794bf0e338d11f0325276
#
_entry.id   c72022c6722794bf0e338d11f0325276
#
_cell.length_a   1.000
_cell.length_b   1.000
_cell.length_c   1.000
_cell.angle_alpha   90.00
_cell.angle_beta   90.00
_cell.angle_gamma   90.00
#
_symmetry.space_group_name_H-M   'P 1'
#
loop_
_entity.id
_entity.type
_entity.pdbx_description
1 polymer ?
#
loop_
_entity_poly.entity_id
_entity_poly.type
_entity_poly.pdbx_seq_one_letter_code
_entity_poly.pdbx_strand_id
1 'polypeptide(L)'
;MSASSRRRALLAAGIGAATLAPLASPAARAFGLPAWLSPPRTVRISKGYGVLYLPLLVMERQRLFEAHAARRGLGKVKPEWVLLDGGNSVNDAMMAGTLDFAGAGAPGFIELWARSRGIPNVEVIGIGGLSATSLSLNTNQPRIRTLADFTPEDRIAVPGIHTSLAAVVLQMIAAQRFGLPHFTKLDPITVNLPHPQAMEALIRRDGGVTAHFASPPFSTLELRQPGIQRVVDAVEVLGPLTLDVVFAPRRVVDTEPGLAAAFIGALDEANRFIAAQPREAAAIYVATSGVHVSPDDVAIMLAAPETRFSVLPDRLMAFVDFLHGVGTIKTRPRRWEDMFTAQLAAYQAR
;
A
#
# COMPACT_ATOMS: atom_id res chain seq x y z
N MET A 1 5.60 5.64 -82.19
CA MET A 1 5.95 4.46 -82.98
C MET A 1 5.63 3.28 -82.14
N SER A 2 4.53 2.68 -82.48
CA SER A 2 4.32 1.33 -82.99
C SER A 2 4.38 0.25 -81.90
N ALA A 3 3.32 -0.25 -81.58
CA ALA A 3 2.44 -1.35 -82.06
C ALA A 3 2.66 -2.57 -81.17
N SER A 4 1.78 -3.26 -80.69
CA SER A 4 0.57 -3.97 -81.01
C SER A 4 0.51 -5.27 -80.17
N SER A 5 -0.60 -5.45 -79.55
CA SER A 5 -1.47 -6.62 -79.57
C SER A 5 -0.88 -8.02 -79.46
N ARG A 6 -1.39 -8.81 -78.51
CA ARG A 6 -2.25 -9.97 -78.81
C ARG A 6 -2.85 -10.61 -77.54
N ARG A 7 -4.15 -10.79 -77.59
CA ARG A 7 -5.00 -11.55 -76.68
C ARG A 7 -4.59 -13.02 -76.63
N ARG A 8 -4.60 -13.62 -75.45
CA ARG A 8 -5.04 -15.03 -75.32
C ARG A 8 -5.80 -15.19 -73.99
N ALA A 9 -7.04 -15.49 -74.17
CA ALA A 9 -7.93 -15.96 -73.11
C ALA A 9 -7.52 -17.37 -72.71
N LEU A 10 -7.44 -17.63 -71.38
CA LEU A 10 -7.47 -18.97 -70.85
C LEU A 10 -8.44 -18.96 -69.65
N LEU A 11 -9.55 -19.65 -69.83
CA LEU A 11 -10.48 -20.08 -68.83
C LEU A 11 -9.71 -20.96 -67.82
N ALA A 12 -9.79 -20.65 -66.51
CA ALA A 12 -9.46 -21.59 -65.47
C ALA A 12 -10.50 -21.45 -64.37
N ALA A 13 -11.11 -22.57 -64.06
CA ALA A 13 -12.24 -22.80 -63.19
C ALA A 13 -12.00 -22.29 -61.77
N GLY A 14 -13.05 -21.66 -61.22
CA GLY A 14 -13.13 -21.30 -59.82
C GLY A 14 -13.26 -22.52 -58.93
N ILE A 15 -12.33 -22.69 -57.99
CA ILE A 15 -12.53 -23.52 -56.81
C ILE A 15 -12.81 -22.56 -55.67
N GLY A 16 -14.07 -22.42 -55.30
CA GLY A 16 -14.51 -21.69 -54.10
C GLY A 16 -14.02 -22.41 -52.84
N ALA A 17 -13.01 -21.87 -52.22
CA ALA A 17 -12.67 -22.24 -50.87
C ALA A 17 -13.69 -21.59 -49.91
N ALA A 18 -14.72 -22.33 -49.55
CA ALA A 18 -15.59 -21.97 -48.44
C ALA A 18 -14.77 -22.03 -47.13
N THR A 19 -14.38 -20.88 -46.64
CA THR A 19 -13.85 -20.76 -45.26
C THR A 19 -14.99 -21.06 -44.29
N LEU A 20 -15.01 -22.27 -43.78
CA LEU A 20 -15.78 -22.65 -42.60
C LEU A 20 -15.19 -21.91 -41.40
N ALA A 21 -15.74 -20.74 -41.07
CA ALA A 21 -15.56 -20.16 -39.75
C ALA A 21 -16.17 -21.16 -38.75
N PRO A 22 -15.42 -21.56 -37.71
CA PRO A 22 -16.00 -22.36 -36.65
C PRO A 22 -17.05 -21.53 -35.94
N LEU A 23 -18.32 -21.85 -36.15
CA LEU A 23 -19.43 -21.44 -35.29
C LEU A 23 -19.15 -22.06 -33.94
N ALA A 24 -18.48 -21.27 -33.03
CA ALA A 24 -18.34 -21.63 -31.66
C ALA A 24 -19.75 -21.66 -31.03
N SER A 25 -20.32 -22.87 -30.96
CA SER A 25 -21.59 -23.11 -30.31
C SER A 25 -21.59 -22.55 -28.90
N PRO A 26 -22.65 -21.83 -28.47
CA PRO A 26 -22.76 -21.34 -27.09
C PRO A 26 -22.75 -22.45 -26.03
N ALA A 27 -22.91 -23.71 -26.41
CA ALA A 27 -22.82 -24.89 -25.55
C ALA A 27 -21.38 -25.23 -25.09
N ALA A 28 -20.33 -24.72 -25.75
CA ALA A 28 -18.95 -24.99 -25.35
C ALA A 28 -18.49 -24.20 -24.09
N ARG A 29 -19.31 -23.26 -23.59
CA ARG A 29 -19.04 -22.52 -22.35
C ARG A 29 -19.61 -23.17 -21.09
N ALA A 30 -20.33 -24.27 -21.17
CA ALA A 30 -21.00 -24.92 -20.03
C ALA A 30 -20.15 -26.02 -19.35
N PHE A 31 -19.04 -26.44 -19.92
CA PHE A 31 -18.11 -27.39 -19.29
C PHE A 31 -16.87 -26.64 -18.83
N GLY A 32 -17.01 -25.82 -17.76
CA GLY A 32 -15.85 -25.29 -17.04
C GLY A 32 -14.98 -26.45 -16.56
N LEU A 33 -13.67 -26.37 -16.78
CA LEU A 33 -12.72 -27.30 -16.19
C LEU A 33 -13.01 -27.40 -14.68
N PRO A 34 -13.00 -28.58 -14.07
CA PRO A 34 -13.11 -28.73 -12.65
C PRO A 34 -12.11 -27.76 -11.97
N ALA A 35 -12.47 -27.12 -10.87
CA ALA A 35 -11.68 -26.09 -10.21
C ALA A 35 -10.22 -26.54 -9.90
N TRP A 36 -9.99 -27.85 -9.74
CA TRP A 36 -8.67 -28.44 -9.53
C TRP A 36 -7.81 -28.55 -10.82
N LEU A 37 -8.41 -28.48 -12.00
CA LEU A 37 -7.73 -28.45 -13.32
C LEU A 37 -7.54 -27.01 -13.84
N SER A 38 -8.21 -26.03 -13.23
CA SER A 38 -8.04 -24.65 -13.63
C SER A 38 -6.65 -24.14 -13.21
N PRO A 39 -5.97 -23.35 -14.07
CA PRO A 39 -4.71 -22.71 -13.68
C PRO A 39 -4.92 -21.83 -12.45
N PRO A 40 -3.91 -21.72 -11.55
CA PRO A 40 -4.03 -20.85 -10.40
C PRO A 40 -4.25 -19.42 -10.84
N ARG A 41 -5.18 -18.73 -10.16
CA ARG A 41 -5.39 -17.30 -10.34
C ARG A 41 -4.26 -16.54 -9.69
N THR A 42 -3.49 -15.80 -10.46
CA THR A 42 -2.51 -14.86 -9.93
C THR A 42 -3.20 -13.66 -9.33
N VAL A 43 -2.81 -13.29 -8.11
CA VAL A 43 -3.28 -12.09 -7.39
C VAL A 43 -2.07 -11.29 -6.95
N ARG A 44 -1.93 -10.07 -7.49
CA ARG A 44 -0.79 -9.19 -7.23
C ARG A 44 -1.11 -8.27 -6.07
N ILE A 45 -0.24 -8.30 -5.04
CA ILE A 45 -0.46 -7.63 -3.76
C ILE A 45 0.76 -6.78 -3.44
N SER A 46 0.61 -5.48 -3.22
CA SER A 46 1.72 -4.67 -2.77
C SER A 46 1.89 -4.70 -1.25
N LYS A 47 3.14 -4.58 -0.83
CA LYS A 47 3.57 -4.35 0.55
C LYS A 47 4.74 -3.35 0.54
N GLY A 48 4.96 -2.66 1.66
CA GLY A 48 6.07 -1.71 1.82
C GLY A 48 7.07 -2.16 2.88
N TYR A 49 7.89 -1.22 3.33
CA TYR A 49 8.90 -1.43 4.36
C TYR A 49 8.34 -1.14 5.77
N GLY A 50 8.96 -1.77 6.76
CA GLY A 50 8.68 -1.51 8.18
C GLY A 50 7.70 -2.48 8.81
N VAL A 51 7.58 -2.39 10.14
CA VAL A 51 6.69 -3.25 10.94
C VAL A 51 5.20 -3.00 10.62
N LEU A 52 4.87 -1.87 10.00
CA LEU A 52 3.53 -1.53 9.54
C LEU A 52 2.95 -2.58 8.59
N TYR A 53 3.82 -3.27 7.81
CA TYR A 53 3.42 -4.29 6.85
C TYR A 53 3.52 -5.72 7.39
N LEU A 54 3.81 -5.90 8.69
CA LEU A 54 3.94 -7.23 9.30
C LEU A 54 2.74 -8.16 9.05
N PRO A 55 1.47 -7.71 9.10
CA PRO A 55 0.35 -8.60 8.80
C PRO A 55 0.42 -9.22 7.40
N LEU A 56 0.87 -8.45 6.39
CA LEU A 56 1.04 -8.95 5.03
C LEU A 56 2.20 -9.95 4.94
N LEU A 57 3.30 -9.72 5.68
CA LEU A 57 4.42 -10.66 5.77
C LEU A 57 4.02 -11.98 6.44
N VAL A 58 3.18 -11.92 7.48
CA VAL A 58 2.60 -13.11 8.13
C VAL A 58 1.68 -13.85 7.15
N MET A 59 0.79 -13.12 6.43
CA MET A 59 -0.07 -13.70 5.41
C MET A 59 0.73 -14.44 4.34
N GLU A 60 1.80 -13.83 3.85
CA GLU A 60 2.71 -14.41 2.85
C GLU A 60 3.39 -15.67 3.40
N ARG A 61 4.03 -15.57 4.57
CA ARG A 61 4.81 -16.66 5.18
C ARG A 61 3.96 -17.87 5.54
N GLN A 62 2.76 -17.64 6.07
CA GLN A 62 1.85 -18.71 6.51
C GLN A 62 0.84 -19.11 5.43
N ARG A 63 0.86 -18.46 4.26
CA ARG A 63 -0.05 -18.73 3.12
C ARG A 63 -1.53 -18.59 3.51
N LEU A 64 -1.83 -17.60 4.36
CA LEU A 64 -3.17 -17.43 4.91
C LEU A 64 -4.20 -17.07 3.84
N PHE A 65 -3.81 -16.25 2.87
CA PHE A 65 -4.74 -15.86 1.79
C PHE A 65 -5.14 -17.05 0.94
N GLU A 66 -4.20 -17.91 0.56
CA GLU A 66 -4.49 -19.16 -0.17
C GLU A 66 -5.40 -20.08 0.63
N ALA A 67 -5.15 -20.22 1.94
CA ALA A 67 -5.98 -21.03 2.82
C ALA A 67 -7.42 -20.48 2.93
N HIS A 68 -7.59 -19.16 3.08
CA HIS A 68 -8.90 -18.52 3.10
C HIS A 68 -9.63 -18.63 1.77
N ALA A 69 -8.93 -18.49 0.65
CA ALA A 69 -9.50 -18.67 -0.70
C ALA A 69 -9.98 -20.11 -0.90
N ALA A 70 -9.17 -21.08 -0.51
CA ALA A 70 -9.54 -22.50 -0.60
C ALA A 70 -10.78 -22.84 0.26
N ARG A 71 -10.84 -22.35 1.52
CA ARG A 71 -12.02 -22.54 2.40
C ARG A 71 -13.32 -21.95 1.79
N ARG A 72 -13.20 -20.98 0.88
CA ARG A 72 -14.33 -20.35 0.17
C ARG A 72 -14.61 -20.96 -1.21
N GLY A 73 -13.90 -22.01 -1.58
CA GLY A 73 -14.10 -22.67 -2.88
C GLY A 73 -13.65 -21.84 -4.08
N LEU A 74 -12.75 -20.87 -3.90
CA LEU A 74 -12.27 -19.98 -4.97
C LEU A 74 -11.22 -20.63 -5.89
N GLY A 75 -10.94 -21.93 -5.73
CA GLY A 75 -9.90 -22.61 -6.48
C GLY A 75 -8.49 -22.28 -5.97
N LYS A 76 -7.49 -22.47 -6.85
CA LYS A 76 -6.09 -22.17 -6.51
C LYS A 76 -5.82 -20.69 -6.73
N VAL A 77 -5.45 -19.99 -5.69
CA VAL A 77 -4.95 -18.61 -5.72
C VAL A 77 -3.44 -18.62 -5.57
N LYS A 78 -2.74 -17.84 -6.40
CA LYS A 78 -1.28 -17.64 -6.33
C LYS A 78 -1.00 -16.16 -6.06
N PRO A 79 -0.74 -15.77 -4.80
CA PRO A 79 -0.32 -14.41 -4.50
C PRO A 79 1.06 -14.11 -5.10
N GLU A 80 1.19 -12.94 -5.70
CA GLU A 80 2.47 -12.35 -6.10
C GLU A 80 2.67 -11.06 -5.29
N TRP A 81 3.63 -11.11 -4.37
CA TRP A 81 3.90 -10.01 -3.46
C TRP A 81 4.90 -9.04 -4.10
N VAL A 82 4.51 -7.77 -4.22
CA VAL A 82 5.30 -6.72 -4.86
C VAL A 82 5.71 -5.71 -3.80
N LEU A 83 7.02 -5.49 -3.66
CA LEU A 83 7.55 -4.50 -2.74
C LEU A 83 7.53 -3.12 -3.43
N LEU A 84 6.72 -2.21 -2.91
CA LEU A 84 6.62 -0.82 -3.38
C LEU A 84 6.74 0.11 -2.18
N ASP A 85 7.54 1.16 -2.31
CA ASP A 85 7.69 2.19 -1.28
C ASP A 85 7.16 3.53 -1.77
N GLY A 86 6.45 4.23 -0.88
CA GLY A 86 5.81 5.51 -1.17
C GLY A 86 4.44 5.41 -1.87
N GLY A 87 3.55 6.34 -1.51
CA GLY A 87 2.17 6.35 -2.01
C GLY A 87 2.04 6.51 -3.52
N ASN A 88 2.95 7.25 -4.16
CA ASN A 88 2.92 7.45 -5.62
C ASN A 88 3.10 6.13 -6.37
N SER A 89 4.13 5.34 -6.02
CA SER A 89 4.43 4.07 -6.68
C SER A 89 3.26 3.10 -6.61
N VAL A 90 2.59 3.03 -5.45
CA VAL A 90 1.42 2.18 -5.25
C VAL A 90 0.22 2.70 -6.04
N ASN A 91 -0.04 4.00 -6.01
CA ASN A 91 -1.15 4.61 -6.74
C ASN A 91 -0.98 4.46 -8.26
N ASP A 92 0.22 4.65 -8.78
CA ASP A 92 0.53 4.46 -10.20
C ASP A 92 0.32 3.00 -10.62
N ALA A 93 0.80 2.05 -9.83
CA ALA A 93 0.61 0.62 -10.09
C ALA A 93 -0.88 0.22 -10.03
N MET A 94 -1.65 0.78 -9.10
CA MET A 94 -3.10 0.56 -8.99
C MET A 94 -3.83 1.13 -10.20
N MET A 95 -3.53 2.36 -10.60
CA MET A 95 -4.11 3.02 -11.78
C MET A 95 -3.76 2.31 -13.08
N ALA A 96 -2.55 1.75 -13.18
CA ALA A 96 -2.11 0.92 -14.32
C ALA A 96 -2.76 -0.47 -14.34
N GLY A 97 -3.52 -0.86 -13.31
CA GLY A 97 -4.15 -2.18 -13.20
C GLY A 97 -3.14 -3.31 -13.00
N THR A 98 -1.96 -3.01 -12.49
CA THR A 98 -0.90 -4.00 -12.21
C THR A 98 -0.98 -4.59 -10.81
N LEU A 99 -1.90 -4.13 -9.97
CA LEU A 99 -2.20 -4.65 -8.64
C LEU A 99 -3.66 -5.04 -8.51
N ASP A 100 -3.92 -6.12 -7.78
CA ASP A 100 -5.27 -6.56 -7.37
C ASP A 100 -5.60 -6.11 -5.94
N PHE A 101 -4.60 -6.07 -5.05
CA PHE A 101 -4.69 -5.48 -3.71
C PHE A 101 -3.45 -4.64 -3.42
N ALA A 102 -3.62 -3.58 -2.66
CA ALA A 102 -2.52 -2.74 -2.24
C ALA A 102 -2.54 -2.52 -0.72
N GLY A 103 -1.41 -2.78 -0.07
CA GLY A 103 -1.12 -2.26 1.26
C GLY A 103 -0.33 -0.97 1.11
N ALA A 104 -0.83 0.15 1.66
CA ALA A 104 -0.16 1.44 1.57
C ALA A 104 -0.64 2.43 2.62
N GLY A 105 0.07 3.56 2.73
CA GLY A 105 -0.29 4.67 3.59
C GLY A 105 -1.70 5.20 3.33
N ALA A 106 -2.44 5.42 4.41
CA ALA A 106 -3.81 5.90 4.37
C ALA A 106 -4.00 7.20 3.55
N PRO A 107 -3.11 8.21 3.62
CA PRO A 107 -3.26 9.42 2.81
C PRO A 107 -3.28 9.13 1.31
N GLY A 108 -2.35 8.32 0.82
CA GLY A 108 -2.30 7.95 -0.60
C GLY A 108 -3.55 7.21 -1.07
N PHE A 109 -4.09 6.31 -0.25
CA PHE A 109 -5.39 5.67 -0.51
C PHE A 109 -6.53 6.70 -0.56
N ILE A 110 -6.63 7.61 0.41
CA ILE A 110 -7.71 8.60 0.48
C ILE A 110 -7.68 9.52 -0.75
N GLU A 111 -6.51 9.96 -1.17
CA GLU A 111 -6.35 10.75 -2.39
C GLU A 111 -6.76 9.98 -3.64
N LEU A 112 -6.32 8.73 -3.78
CA LEU A 112 -6.68 7.89 -4.92
C LEU A 112 -8.18 7.60 -4.93
N TRP A 113 -8.76 7.29 -3.76
CA TRP A 113 -10.21 7.10 -3.62
C TRP A 113 -10.98 8.34 -4.06
N ALA A 114 -10.58 9.54 -3.61
CA ALA A 114 -11.27 10.78 -3.96
C ALA A 114 -11.18 11.10 -5.46
N ARG A 115 -10.03 10.83 -6.10
CA ARG A 115 -9.79 11.07 -7.53
C ARG A 115 -10.43 10.04 -8.46
N SER A 116 -10.55 8.79 -8.02
CA SER A 116 -11.02 7.68 -8.85
C SER A 116 -12.53 7.44 -8.78
N ARG A 117 -13.25 8.15 -7.92
CA ARG A 117 -14.69 7.97 -7.73
C ARG A 117 -15.49 8.13 -9.02
N GLY A 118 -16.33 7.12 -9.30
CA GLY A 118 -17.19 7.10 -10.48
C GLY A 118 -16.46 6.94 -11.81
N ILE A 119 -15.14 6.69 -11.79
CA ILE A 119 -14.38 6.41 -13.01
C ILE A 119 -14.29 4.89 -13.18
N PRO A 120 -14.95 4.32 -14.21
CA PRO A 120 -14.95 2.88 -14.45
C PRO A 120 -13.52 2.32 -14.51
N ASN A 121 -13.33 1.13 -13.93
CA ASN A 121 -12.09 0.34 -13.92
C ASN A 121 -10.92 0.88 -13.08
N VAL A 122 -10.96 2.15 -12.65
CA VAL A 122 -9.91 2.75 -11.82
C VAL A 122 -10.39 3.12 -10.41
N GLU A 123 -11.70 3.13 -10.17
CA GLU A 123 -12.25 3.39 -8.83
C GLU A 123 -11.72 2.37 -7.83
N VAL A 124 -11.22 2.87 -6.69
CA VAL A 124 -10.71 2.03 -5.61
C VAL A 124 -11.63 2.04 -4.40
N ILE A 125 -11.53 0.97 -3.61
CA ILE A 125 -12.27 0.81 -2.35
C ILE A 125 -11.37 0.18 -1.29
N GLY A 126 -11.46 0.64 -0.06
CA GLY A 126 -10.75 0.07 1.09
C GLY A 126 -11.25 -1.35 1.41
N ILE A 127 -10.31 -2.23 1.70
CA ILE A 127 -10.55 -3.61 2.11
C ILE A 127 -10.44 -3.73 3.63
N GLY A 128 -9.58 -2.94 4.25
CA GLY A 128 -9.42 -2.93 5.70
C GLY A 128 -8.35 -1.96 6.16
N GLY A 129 -8.33 -1.66 7.46
CA GLY A 129 -7.16 -1.14 8.13
C GLY A 129 -6.03 -2.15 8.06
N LEU A 130 -4.80 -1.71 8.18
CA LEU A 130 -3.63 -2.59 8.22
C LEU A 130 -2.90 -2.43 9.55
N SER A 131 -2.48 -1.20 9.88
CA SER A 131 -1.59 -0.97 11.02
C SER A 131 -1.64 0.47 11.53
N ALA A 132 -1.25 0.60 12.80
CA ALA A 132 -0.92 1.84 13.48
C ALA A 132 0.38 1.63 14.24
N THR A 133 1.22 2.65 14.32
CA THR A 133 2.43 2.69 15.15
C THR A 133 2.89 4.15 15.26
N SER A 134 4.01 4.39 15.92
CA SER A 134 4.65 5.70 15.90
C SER A 134 5.39 5.97 14.59
N LEU A 135 5.41 7.24 14.17
CA LEU A 135 6.37 7.78 13.20
C LEU A 135 7.24 8.81 13.92
N SER A 136 8.55 8.66 13.82
CA SER A 136 9.48 9.59 14.43
C SER A 136 10.30 10.34 13.39
N LEU A 137 10.40 11.66 13.55
CA LEU A 137 11.36 12.49 12.84
C LEU A 137 12.67 12.50 13.63
N ASN A 138 13.67 11.81 13.11
CA ASN A 138 14.99 11.73 13.69
C ASN A 138 15.97 12.61 12.92
N THR A 139 16.98 13.16 13.61
CA THR A 139 18.02 14.00 13.01
C THR A 139 19.40 13.64 13.53
N ASN A 140 20.41 13.78 12.67
CA ASN A 140 21.82 13.69 13.01
C ASN A 140 22.46 15.07 13.34
N GLN A 141 21.63 16.14 13.41
CA GLN A 141 22.07 17.49 13.69
C GLN A 141 21.76 17.89 15.13
N PRO A 142 22.76 18.09 16.01
CA PRO A 142 22.52 18.42 17.42
C PRO A 142 21.74 19.74 17.63
N ARG A 143 21.81 20.66 16.67
CA ARG A 143 21.11 21.94 16.69
C ARG A 143 19.60 21.86 16.50
N ILE A 144 19.13 20.78 15.85
CA ILE A 144 17.71 20.61 15.52
C ILE A 144 17.01 19.91 16.70
N ARG A 145 16.28 20.66 17.50
CA ARG A 145 15.52 20.19 18.67
C ARG A 145 14.02 20.20 18.42
N THR A 146 13.56 21.08 17.53
CA THR A 146 12.16 21.28 17.18
C THR A 146 12.02 21.47 15.67
N LEU A 147 10.80 21.42 15.15
CA LEU A 147 10.52 21.69 13.74
C LEU A 147 10.92 23.11 13.30
N ALA A 148 11.01 24.06 14.24
CA ALA A 148 11.38 25.44 13.93
C ALA A 148 12.89 25.63 13.69
N ASP A 149 13.70 24.65 14.08
CA ASP A 149 15.16 24.72 13.96
C ASP A 149 15.68 24.26 12.58
N PHE A 150 14.79 23.72 11.74
CA PHE A 150 15.15 23.38 10.35
C PHE A 150 15.40 24.62 9.52
N THR A 151 16.42 24.55 8.68
CA THR A 151 16.86 25.60 7.77
C THR A 151 16.79 25.13 6.32
N PRO A 152 16.90 26.00 5.31
CA PRO A 152 16.90 25.61 3.90
C PRO A 152 18.04 24.64 3.49
N GLU A 153 19.11 24.56 4.28
CA GLU A 153 20.24 23.65 4.05
C GLU A 153 19.97 22.22 4.51
N ASP A 154 18.95 22.02 5.35
CA ASP A 154 18.57 20.70 5.85
C ASP A 154 17.85 19.87 4.79
N ARG A 155 17.87 18.56 4.98
CA ARG A 155 17.17 17.60 4.12
C ARG A 155 16.47 16.55 4.96
N ILE A 156 15.14 16.49 4.84
CA ILE A 156 14.29 15.50 5.51
C ILE A 156 13.95 14.41 4.50
N ALA A 157 14.46 13.21 4.71
CA ALA A 157 14.14 12.07 3.85
C ALA A 157 12.74 11.53 4.15
N VAL A 158 11.97 11.28 3.07
CA VAL A 158 10.66 10.62 3.07
C VAL A 158 10.56 9.71 1.83
N PRO A 159 9.79 8.60 1.84
CA PRO A 159 9.74 7.67 0.71
C PRO A 159 8.88 8.15 -0.47
N GLY A 160 8.35 9.35 -0.40
CA GLY A 160 7.57 9.99 -1.47
C GLY A 160 7.17 11.39 -1.05
N ILE A 161 7.64 12.39 -1.79
CA ILE A 161 7.37 13.80 -1.52
C ILE A 161 5.86 14.06 -1.74
N HIS A 162 5.23 14.77 -0.82
CA HIS A 162 3.82 15.19 -0.79
C HIS A 162 2.78 14.09 -0.58
N THR A 163 3.02 12.83 -0.95
CA THR A 163 1.98 11.80 -1.04
C THR A 163 2.24 10.59 -0.16
N SER A 164 3.48 10.38 0.32
CA SER A 164 3.76 9.30 1.25
C SER A 164 3.11 9.57 2.61
N LEU A 165 2.84 8.50 3.36
CA LEU A 165 2.38 8.60 4.73
C LEU A 165 3.26 9.55 5.56
N ALA A 166 4.59 9.38 5.49
CA ALA A 166 5.53 10.22 6.21
C ALA A 166 5.43 11.70 5.81
N ALA A 167 5.33 12.00 4.51
CA ALA A 167 5.20 13.39 4.04
C ALA A 167 3.90 14.04 4.53
N VAL A 168 2.77 13.36 4.42
CA VAL A 168 1.48 13.92 4.86
C VAL A 168 1.41 14.07 6.38
N VAL A 169 1.93 13.10 7.14
CA VAL A 169 2.02 13.23 8.61
C VAL A 169 2.93 14.39 9.01
N LEU A 170 4.06 14.59 8.31
CA LEU A 170 4.92 15.76 8.54
C LEU A 170 4.18 17.08 8.29
N GLN A 171 3.37 17.16 7.22
CA GLN A 171 2.52 18.31 6.94
C GLN A 171 1.46 18.53 8.03
N MET A 172 0.82 17.46 8.54
CA MET A 172 -0.15 17.56 9.64
C MET A 172 0.52 18.12 10.91
N ILE A 173 1.70 17.65 11.24
CA ILE A 173 2.47 18.14 12.39
C ILE A 173 2.92 19.60 12.16
N ALA A 174 3.36 19.94 10.95
CA ALA A 174 3.70 21.31 10.58
C ALA A 174 2.49 22.26 10.70
N ALA A 175 1.30 21.80 10.26
CA ALA A 175 0.06 22.55 10.42
C ALA A 175 -0.29 22.83 11.89
N GLN A 176 -0.09 21.86 12.78
CA GLN A 176 -0.30 22.07 14.22
C GLN A 176 0.72 23.02 14.82
N ARG A 177 1.98 22.93 14.38
CA ARG A 177 3.08 23.74 14.96
C ARG A 177 3.09 25.17 14.44
N PHE A 178 2.81 25.38 13.14
CA PHE A 178 2.95 26.67 12.45
C PHE A 178 1.61 27.28 12.00
N GLY A 179 0.51 26.55 12.20
CA GLY A 179 -0.81 26.90 11.68
C GLY A 179 -1.08 26.28 10.30
N LEU A 180 -2.37 26.04 10.02
CA LEU A 180 -2.81 25.38 8.78
C LEU A 180 -2.30 26.05 7.50
N PRO A 181 -2.22 27.38 7.35
CA PRO A 181 -1.67 28.02 6.15
C PRO A 181 -0.20 27.70 5.87
N HIS A 182 0.52 27.18 6.85
CA HIS A 182 1.94 26.87 6.78
C HIS A 182 2.25 25.38 6.82
N PHE A 183 1.27 24.53 6.48
CA PHE A 183 1.43 23.08 6.51
C PHE A 183 2.57 22.57 5.60
N THR A 184 2.86 23.28 4.51
CA THR A 184 3.95 22.94 3.56
C THR A 184 5.31 23.55 3.93
N LYS A 185 5.45 24.16 5.11
CA LYS A 185 6.69 24.89 5.49
C LYS A 185 7.95 24.04 5.36
N LEU A 186 7.86 22.74 5.60
CA LEU A 186 9.00 21.82 5.53
C LEU A 186 9.12 21.11 4.16
N ASP A 187 8.13 21.21 3.27
CA ASP A 187 8.15 20.53 1.97
C ASP A 187 9.38 20.89 1.12
N PRO A 188 9.84 22.16 1.05
CA PRO A 188 10.99 22.54 0.24
C PRO A 188 12.30 21.84 0.62
N ILE A 189 12.40 21.32 1.83
CA ILE A 189 13.58 20.60 2.33
C ILE A 189 13.37 19.07 2.40
N THR A 190 12.22 18.56 1.93
CA THR A 190 12.02 17.11 1.81
C THR A 190 12.74 16.54 0.60
N VAL A 191 13.29 15.34 0.75
CA VAL A 191 13.94 14.59 -0.33
C VAL A 191 13.36 13.18 -0.42
N ASN A 192 13.22 12.68 -1.66
CA ASN A 192 12.67 11.34 -1.89
C ASN A 192 13.77 10.28 -1.75
N LEU A 193 13.68 9.46 -0.70
CA LEU A 193 14.55 8.30 -0.48
C LEU A 193 13.75 7.17 0.18
N PRO A 194 13.84 5.94 -0.32
CA PRO A 194 13.29 4.77 0.36
C PRO A 194 13.85 4.62 1.77
N HIS A 195 13.04 4.13 2.71
CA HIS A 195 13.41 4.04 4.13
C HIS A 195 14.78 3.39 4.41
N PRO A 196 15.17 2.25 3.78
CA PRO A 196 16.48 1.67 4.03
C PRO A 196 17.64 2.60 3.62
N GLN A 197 17.53 3.26 2.48
CA GLN A 197 18.54 4.20 1.97
C GLN A 197 18.59 5.48 2.81
N ALA A 198 17.42 5.97 3.22
CA ALA A 198 17.32 7.15 4.07
C ALA A 198 17.97 6.93 5.46
N MET A 199 17.71 5.78 6.08
CA MET A 199 18.36 5.41 7.34
C MET A 199 19.89 5.32 7.18
N GLU A 200 20.36 4.67 6.11
CA GLU A 200 21.80 4.55 5.86
C GLU A 200 22.45 5.92 5.66
N ALA A 201 21.85 6.80 4.84
CA ALA A 201 22.36 8.15 4.61
C ALA A 201 22.37 8.99 5.89
N LEU A 202 21.32 8.89 6.72
CA LEU A 202 21.27 9.58 8.03
C LEU A 202 22.38 9.13 8.98
N ILE A 203 22.61 7.81 9.07
CA ILE A 203 23.62 7.21 9.96
C ILE A 203 25.03 7.54 9.49
N ARG A 204 25.31 7.38 8.20
CA ARG A 204 26.64 7.66 7.62
C ARG A 204 26.96 9.14 7.57
N ARG A 205 25.97 10.02 7.67
CA ARG A 205 26.11 11.48 7.50
C ARG A 205 26.68 11.86 6.14
N ASP A 206 26.42 11.03 5.15
CA ASP A 206 26.75 11.27 3.75
C ASP A 206 25.47 11.59 2.95
N GLY A 207 25.61 12.11 1.73
CA GLY A 207 24.47 12.39 0.86
C GLY A 207 23.57 13.57 1.29
N GLY A 208 23.95 14.35 2.31
CA GLY A 208 23.27 15.58 2.72
C GLY A 208 21.94 15.37 3.46
N VAL A 209 21.55 14.13 3.80
CA VAL A 209 20.35 13.86 4.63
C VAL A 209 20.66 14.24 6.08
N THR A 210 19.87 15.18 6.61
CA THR A 210 20.01 15.67 7.99
C THR A 210 18.93 15.15 8.92
N ALA A 211 17.81 14.66 8.36
CA ALA A 211 16.71 14.07 9.10
C ALA A 211 15.99 13.00 8.27
N HIS A 212 15.35 12.06 8.96
CA HIS A 212 14.50 11.03 8.34
C HIS A 212 13.21 10.88 9.14
N PHE A 213 12.07 10.86 8.45
CA PHE A 213 10.78 10.63 9.09
C PHE A 213 10.31 9.21 8.78
N ALA A 214 10.39 8.35 9.77
CA ALA A 214 10.22 6.91 9.61
C ALA A 214 9.42 6.24 10.71
N SER A 215 8.87 5.07 10.37
CA SER A 215 8.32 4.10 11.33
C SER A 215 9.40 3.11 11.81
N PRO A 216 9.12 2.34 12.87
CA PRO A 216 9.95 1.20 13.24
C PRO A 216 10.04 0.15 12.09
N PRO A 217 11.17 -0.52 11.93
CA PRO A 217 12.34 -0.51 12.79
C PRO A 217 13.30 0.66 12.48
N PHE A 218 13.14 1.37 11.35
CA PHE A 218 14.10 2.38 10.91
C PHE A 218 14.29 3.47 11.97
N SER A 219 13.20 4.10 12.41
CA SER A 219 13.25 5.13 13.44
C SER A 219 13.91 4.66 14.74
N THR A 220 13.66 3.42 15.15
CA THR A 220 14.22 2.83 16.36
C THR A 220 15.71 2.54 16.21
N LEU A 221 16.13 2.00 15.05
CA LEU A 221 17.54 1.68 14.78
C LEU A 221 18.38 2.95 14.65
N GLU A 222 17.84 4.01 14.09
CA GLU A 222 18.47 5.33 14.02
C GLU A 222 18.76 5.89 15.40
N LEU A 223 17.78 5.86 16.32
CA LEU A 223 17.91 6.40 17.67
C LEU A 223 18.93 5.64 18.54
N ARG A 224 19.37 4.45 18.13
CA ARG A 224 20.46 3.71 18.78
C ARG A 224 21.84 4.19 18.35
N GLN A 225 21.91 4.99 17.29
CA GLN A 225 23.19 5.48 16.79
C GLN A 225 23.63 6.73 17.55
N PRO A 226 24.92 6.82 17.93
CA PRO A 226 25.43 8.00 18.60
C PRO A 226 25.22 9.28 17.77
N GLY A 227 24.68 10.31 18.43
CA GLY A 227 24.47 11.62 17.81
C GLY A 227 23.26 11.68 16.86
N ILE A 228 22.37 10.69 16.90
CA ILE A 228 21.02 10.79 16.34
C ILE A 228 20.01 11.00 17.47
N GLN A 229 19.11 11.95 17.30
CA GLN A 229 18.08 12.29 18.27
C GLN A 229 16.72 12.46 17.62
N ARG A 230 15.65 12.22 18.38
CA ARG A 230 14.28 12.46 17.96
C ARG A 230 13.91 13.94 18.09
N VAL A 231 13.33 14.48 17.02
CA VAL A 231 12.80 15.85 16.97
C VAL A 231 11.33 15.88 17.37
N VAL A 232 10.54 14.93 16.82
CA VAL A 232 9.11 14.82 17.10
C VAL A 232 8.64 13.37 16.86
N ASP A 233 7.66 12.98 17.66
CA ASP A 233 6.91 11.73 17.48
C ASP A 233 5.47 12.05 17.05
N ALA A 234 5.00 11.40 15.99
CA ALA A 234 3.68 11.67 15.44
C ALA A 234 2.54 11.34 16.41
N VAL A 235 2.69 10.29 17.23
CA VAL A 235 1.67 9.88 18.20
C VAL A 235 1.55 10.90 19.33
N GLU A 236 2.65 11.50 19.74
CA GLU A 236 2.65 12.58 20.77
C GLU A 236 1.86 13.81 20.30
N VAL A 237 1.88 14.10 18.99
CA VAL A 237 1.22 15.28 18.40
C VAL A 237 -0.20 15.00 17.94
N LEU A 238 -0.41 13.90 17.22
CA LEU A 238 -1.67 13.58 16.53
C LEU A 238 -2.53 12.56 17.30
N GLY A 239 -1.93 11.87 18.27
CA GLY A 239 -2.48 10.67 18.89
C GLY A 239 -2.41 9.45 17.95
N PRO A 240 -2.73 8.25 18.46
CA PRO A 240 -2.71 7.04 17.65
C PRO A 240 -3.81 7.07 16.60
N LEU A 241 -3.48 6.66 15.36
CA LEU A 241 -4.41 6.54 14.24
C LEU A 241 -3.92 5.45 13.27
N THR A 242 -4.84 4.89 12.49
CA THR A 242 -4.48 3.94 11.42
C THR A 242 -3.62 4.66 10.38
N LEU A 243 -2.40 4.16 10.20
CA LEU A 243 -1.41 4.74 9.29
C LEU A 243 -1.46 4.10 7.91
N ASP A 244 -1.61 2.77 7.86
CA ASP A 244 -1.71 2.03 6.61
C ASP A 244 -3.04 1.30 6.51
N VAL A 245 -3.46 1.12 5.27
CA VAL A 245 -4.70 0.42 4.90
C VAL A 245 -4.45 -0.56 3.76
N VAL A 246 -5.37 -1.48 3.58
CA VAL A 246 -5.44 -2.31 2.37
C VAL A 246 -6.62 -1.86 1.53
N PHE A 247 -6.42 -1.76 0.22
CA PHE A 247 -7.44 -1.38 -0.75
C PHE A 247 -7.29 -2.14 -2.06
N ALA A 248 -8.33 -2.09 -2.88
CA ALA A 248 -8.39 -2.80 -4.16
C ALA A 248 -9.17 -1.98 -5.19
N PRO A 249 -9.05 -2.27 -6.50
CA PRO A 249 -10.01 -1.77 -7.48
C PRO A 249 -11.43 -2.22 -7.10
N ARG A 250 -12.39 -1.30 -7.11
CA ARG A 250 -13.80 -1.60 -6.80
C ARG A 250 -14.32 -2.78 -7.62
N ARG A 251 -13.95 -2.85 -8.91
CA ARG A 251 -14.34 -3.96 -9.78
C ARG A 251 -13.96 -5.33 -9.22
N VAL A 252 -12.80 -5.45 -8.55
CA VAL A 252 -12.36 -6.73 -7.95
C VAL A 252 -13.29 -7.12 -6.81
N VAL A 253 -13.71 -6.17 -6.00
CA VAL A 253 -14.62 -6.42 -4.87
C VAL A 253 -16.04 -6.75 -5.36
N ASP A 254 -16.51 -6.04 -6.38
CA ASP A 254 -17.86 -6.21 -6.90
C ASP A 254 -18.03 -7.50 -7.71
N THR A 255 -17.02 -7.86 -8.53
CA THR A 255 -17.09 -9.08 -9.37
C THR A 255 -16.64 -10.34 -8.64
N GLU A 256 -15.81 -10.20 -7.60
CA GLU A 256 -15.22 -11.32 -6.86
C GLU A 256 -15.28 -11.08 -5.34
N PRO A 257 -16.50 -10.89 -4.78
CA PRO A 257 -16.66 -10.60 -3.36
C PRO A 257 -16.07 -11.67 -2.43
N GLY A 258 -16.04 -12.92 -2.91
CA GLY A 258 -15.39 -14.02 -2.20
C GLY A 258 -13.88 -13.83 -2.04
N LEU A 259 -13.21 -13.23 -3.04
CA LEU A 259 -11.79 -12.97 -2.99
C LEU A 259 -11.45 -11.85 -1.97
N ALA A 260 -12.24 -10.78 -1.97
CA ALA A 260 -12.13 -9.73 -0.97
C ALA A 260 -12.37 -10.28 0.45
N ALA A 261 -13.42 -11.10 0.64
CA ALA A 261 -13.70 -11.76 1.92
C ALA A 261 -12.57 -12.71 2.36
N ALA A 262 -11.92 -13.40 1.41
CA ALA A 262 -10.76 -14.24 1.70
C ALA A 262 -9.58 -13.39 2.19
N PHE A 263 -9.34 -12.26 1.55
CA PHE A 263 -8.26 -11.35 1.93
C PHE A 263 -8.48 -10.76 3.32
N ILE A 264 -9.68 -10.22 3.61
CA ILE A 264 -10.02 -9.68 4.93
C ILE A 264 -9.87 -10.74 6.02
N GLY A 265 -10.36 -11.98 5.76
CA GLY A 265 -10.24 -13.07 6.72
C GLY A 265 -8.80 -13.50 6.98
N ALA A 266 -7.95 -13.50 5.96
CA ALA A 266 -6.53 -13.79 6.09
C ALA A 266 -5.79 -12.68 6.87
N LEU A 267 -6.13 -11.42 6.63
CA LEU A 267 -5.59 -10.29 7.34
C LEU A 267 -5.99 -10.31 8.83
N ASP A 268 -7.25 -10.59 9.13
CA ASP A 268 -7.74 -10.75 10.52
C ASP A 268 -7.04 -11.91 11.24
N GLU A 269 -6.83 -13.05 10.57
CA GLU A 269 -6.09 -14.18 11.11
C GLU A 269 -4.62 -13.82 11.38
N ALA A 270 -3.96 -13.09 10.47
CA ALA A 270 -2.61 -12.59 10.67
C ALA A 270 -2.52 -11.63 11.87
N ASN A 271 -3.47 -10.71 12.03
CA ASN A 271 -3.51 -9.79 13.16
C ASN A 271 -3.67 -10.54 14.50
N ARG A 272 -4.55 -11.55 14.55
CA ARG A 272 -4.70 -12.40 15.73
C ARG A 272 -3.44 -13.22 16.03
N PHE A 273 -2.77 -13.73 15.01
CA PHE A 273 -1.50 -14.42 15.18
C PHE A 273 -0.43 -13.50 15.78
N ILE A 274 -0.27 -12.27 15.26
CA ILE A 274 0.69 -11.29 15.79
C ILE A 274 0.41 -10.99 17.28
N ALA A 275 -0.85 -10.79 17.63
CA ALA A 275 -1.25 -10.53 19.01
C ALA A 275 -1.00 -11.72 19.94
N ALA A 276 -1.27 -12.94 19.50
CA ALA A 276 -1.12 -14.15 20.29
C ALA A 276 0.33 -14.65 20.39
N GLN A 277 1.14 -14.40 19.36
CA GLN A 277 2.48 -14.97 19.20
C GLN A 277 3.47 -13.88 18.72
N PRO A 278 3.69 -12.81 19.49
CA PRO A 278 4.48 -11.65 19.03
C PRO A 278 5.95 -11.99 18.75
N ARG A 279 6.53 -12.95 19.46
CA ARG A 279 7.92 -13.40 19.21
C ARG A 279 8.05 -14.15 17.89
N GLU A 280 7.09 -15.00 17.56
CA GLU A 280 7.07 -15.71 16.28
C GLU A 280 6.80 -14.76 15.12
N ALA A 281 5.90 -13.79 15.31
CA ALA A 281 5.66 -12.72 14.35
C ALA A 281 6.93 -11.88 14.11
N ALA A 282 7.67 -11.56 15.17
CA ALA A 282 8.96 -10.89 15.08
C ALA A 282 9.99 -11.71 14.28
N ALA A 283 10.06 -13.03 14.51
CA ALA A 283 10.93 -13.91 13.74
C ALA A 283 10.56 -13.96 12.26
N ILE A 284 9.25 -13.96 11.93
CA ILE A 284 8.77 -13.85 10.54
C ILE A 284 9.23 -12.51 9.94
N TYR A 285 9.07 -11.39 10.65
CA TYR A 285 9.53 -10.09 10.18
C TYR A 285 11.02 -10.11 9.80
N VAL A 286 11.87 -10.56 10.71
CA VAL A 286 13.33 -10.63 10.49
C VAL A 286 13.68 -11.51 9.28
N ALA A 287 13.01 -12.64 9.14
CA ALA A 287 13.27 -13.57 8.04
C ALA A 287 12.81 -13.07 6.66
N THR A 288 11.87 -12.11 6.61
CA THR A 288 11.18 -11.72 5.36
C THR A 288 11.34 -10.25 4.98
N SER A 289 11.72 -9.38 5.92
CA SER A 289 11.78 -7.92 5.67
C SER A 289 13.04 -7.45 4.95
N GLY A 290 14.13 -8.24 5.01
CA GLY A 290 15.45 -7.83 4.52
C GLY A 290 16.13 -6.74 5.39
N VAL A 291 15.55 -6.38 6.54
CA VAL A 291 16.11 -5.39 7.46
C VAL A 291 16.92 -6.09 8.55
N HIS A 292 18.13 -5.61 8.80
CA HIS A 292 19.00 -6.14 9.87
C HIS A 292 18.52 -5.62 11.23
N VAL A 293 17.70 -6.40 11.90
CA VAL A 293 17.16 -6.15 13.24
C VAL A 293 17.00 -7.46 14.00
N SER A 294 17.16 -7.46 15.32
CA SER A 294 16.96 -8.67 16.10
C SER A 294 15.47 -8.99 16.31
N PRO A 295 15.10 -10.28 16.46
CA PRO A 295 13.72 -10.63 16.79
C PRO A 295 13.23 -10.01 18.11
N ASP A 296 14.11 -9.91 19.11
CA ASP A 296 13.77 -9.28 20.40
C ASP A 296 13.46 -7.79 20.24
N ASP A 297 14.20 -7.09 19.40
CA ASP A 297 13.92 -5.68 19.09
C ASP A 297 12.57 -5.50 18.41
N VAL A 298 12.27 -6.35 17.44
CA VAL A 298 10.95 -6.32 16.78
C VAL A 298 9.85 -6.65 17.80
N ALA A 299 10.05 -7.62 18.67
CA ALA A 299 9.08 -7.95 19.71
C ALA A 299 8.81 -6.76 20.66
N ILE A 300 9.84 -5.98 21.01
CA ILE A 300 9.69 -4.75 21.78
C ILE A 300 8.85 -3.72 21.01
N MET A 301 9.11 -3.54 19.71
CA MET A 301 8.34 -2.62 18.85
C MET A 301 6.87 -3.05 18.74
N LEU A 302 6.61 -4.36 18.68
CA LEU A 302 5.25 -4.91 18.63
C LEU A 302 4.51 -4.75 19.97
N ALA A 303 5.22 -4.72 21.09
CA ALA A 303 4.65 -4.52 22.41
C ALA A 303 4.36 -3.05 22.75
N ALA A 304 4.80 -2.11 21.91
CA ALA A 304 4.55 -0.67 22.12
C ALA A 304 3.03 -0.39 22.03
N PRO A 305 2.45 0.39 22.97
CA PRO A 305 1.01 0.58 23.07
C PRO A 305 0.38 1.25 21.85
N GLU A 306 1.16 2.01 21.11
CA GLU A 306 0.76 2.64 19.84
C GLU A 306 0.81 1.69 18.64
N THR A 307 1.49 0.54 18.76
CA THR A 307 1.55 -0.46 17.69
C THR A 307 0.32 -1.36 17.72
N ARG A 308 -0.50 -1.27 16.69
CA ARG A 308 -1.75 -2.03 16.59
C ARG A 308 -1.97 -2.51 15.16
N PHE A 309 -2.56 -3.69 15.04
CA PHE A 309 -2.95 -4.27 13.76
C PHE A 309 -4.45 -4.58 13.82
N SER A 310 -5.22 -4.03 12.89
CA SER A 310 -6.67 -4.19 12.87
C SER A 310 -7.21 -4.06 11.46
N VAL A 311 -8.18 -4.90 11.11
CA VAL A 311 -8.93 -4.76 9.86
C VAL A 311 -9.89 -3.57 9.90
N LEU A 312 -10.23 -3.07 11.09
CA LEU A 312 -11.06 -1.87 11.25
C LEU A 312 -10.15 -0.65 11.39
N PRO A 313 -10.30 0.36 10.52
CA PRO A 313 -9.54 1.61 10.67
C PRO A 313 -10.01 2.37 11.92
N ASP A 314 -9.04 2.96 12.61
CA ASP A 314 -9.27 3.87 13.74
C ASP A 314 -8.81 5.28 13.39
N ARG A 315 -9.63 6.29 13.71
CA ARG A 315 -9.38 7.72 13.52
C ARG A 315 -8.91 8.12 12.10
N LEU A 316 -9.25 7.33 11.08
CA LEU A 316 -8.87 7.57 9.69
C LEU A 316 -9.36 8.93 9.17
N MET A 317 -10.48 9.41 9.71
CA MET A 317 -11.06 10.72 9.32
C MET A 317 -10.14 11.91 9.62
N ALA A 318 -9.13 11.76 10.51
CA ALA A 318 -8.15 12.81 10.74
C ALA A 318 -7.34 13.14 9.47
N PHE A 319 -6.99 12.12 8.68
CA PHE A 319 -6.36 12.34 7.36
C PHE A 319 -7.33 12.98 6.37
N VAL A 320 -8.58 12.51 6.34
CA VAL A 320 -9.63 13.07 5.46
C VAL A 320 -9.82 14.55 5.73
N ASP A 321 -9.96 14.91 7.00
CA ASP A 321 -10.21 16.30 7.42
C ASP A 321 -9.03 17.20 7.07
N PHE A 322 -7.81 16.71 7.29
CA PHE A 322 -6.60 17.44 6.89
C PHE A 322 -6.52 17.62 5.37
N LEU A 323 -6.56 16.53 4.60
CA LEU A 323 -6.43 16.57 3.14
C LEU A 323 -7.51 17.40 2.47
N HIS A 324 -8.74 17.35 3.00
CA HIS A 324 -9.83 18.21 2.53
C HIS A 324 -9.61 19.68 2.94
N GLY A 325 -9.18 19.92 4.17
CA GLY A 325 -8.93 21.26 4.71
C GLY A 325 -7.84 22.02 3.98
N VAL A 326 -6.80 21.32 3.50
CA VAL A 326 -5.72 21.90 2.68
C VAL A 326 -5.99 21.87 1.18
N GLY A 327 -7.14 21.33 0.75
CA GLY A 327 -7.58 21.32 -0.65
C GLY A 327 -6.98 20.20 -1.52
N THR A 328 -6.26 19.23 -0.94
CA THR A 328 -5.70 18.08 -1.66
C THR A 328 -6.81 17.19 -2.22
N ILE A 329 -7.87 16.98 -1.47
CA ILE A 329 -9.08 16.28 -1.93
C ILE A 329 -10.29 17.24 -1.96
N LYS A 330 -11.12 17.12 -3.00
CA LYS A 330 -12.36 17.88 -3.13
C LYS A 330 -13.56 17.13 -2.57
N THR A 331 -13.54 15.82 -2.69
CA THR A 331 -14.61 14.93 -2.21
C THR A 331 -14.29 14.46 -0.81
N ARG A 332 -15.12 14.85 0.17
CA ARG A 332 -14.99 14.43 1.57
C ARG A 332 -16.03 13.34 1.87
N PRO A 333 -15.62 12.13 2.30
CA PRO A 333 -16.56 11.13 2.83
C PRO A 333 -17.16 11.63 4.15
N ARG A 334 -18.37 11.18 4.48
CA ARG A 334 -19.03 11.53 5.76
C ARG A 334 -18.40 10.79 6.92
N ARG A 335 -18.02 9.52 6.66
CA ARG A 335 -17.43 8.60 7.61
C ARG A 335 -16.48 7.64 6.87
N TRP A 336 -15.61 6.97 7.58
CA TRP A 336 -14.62 6.10 6.96
C TRP A 336 -15.25 4.93 6.17
N GLU A 337 -16.43 4.42 6.61
CA GLU A 337 -17.16 3.33 5.94
C GLU A 337 -17.55 3.68 4.49
N ASP A 338 -17.71 4.96 4.18
CA ASP A 338 -18.02 5.41 2.81
C ASP A 338 -16.88 5.09 1.82
N MET A 339 -15.67 4.87 2.33
CA MET A 339 -14.48 4.54 1.56
C MET A 339 -14.17 3.04 1.53
N PHE A 340 -14.84 2.23 2.34
CA PHE A 340 -14.51 0.83 2.53
C PHE A 340 -15.63 -0.12 2.12
N THR A 341 -15.27 -1.39 1.88
CA THR A 341 -16.24 -2.44 1.58
C THR A 341 -17.17 -2.70 2.76
N ALA A 342 -18.46 -2.90 2.47
CA ALA A 342 -19.45 -3.27 3.49
C ALA A 342 -19.14 -4.59 4.22
N GLN A 343 -18.25 -5.42 3.66
CA GLN A 343 -17.84 -6.68 4.29
C GLN A 343 -17.16 -6.49 5.64
N LEU A 344 -16.61 -5.30 5.92
CA LEU A 344 -15.99 -4.97 7.21
C LEU A 344 -17.01 -4.89 8.37
N ALA A 345 -18.29 -4.70 8.08
CA ALA A 345 -19.34 -4.70 9.12
C ALA A 345 -19.35 -5.99 9.96
N ALA A 346 -18.98 -7.13 9.38
CA ALA A 346 -18.87 -8.41 10.11
C ALA A 346 -17.77 -8.42 11.18
N TYR A 347 -16.86 -7.46 11.18
CA TYR A 347 -15.74 -7.33 12.11
C TYR A 347 -15.99 -6.27 13.19
N GLN A 348 -16.97 -5.38 13.02
CA GLN A 348 -17.34 -4.36 14.01
C GLN A 348 -18.03 -4.95 15.25
N ALA A 349 -18.63 -6.13 15.12
CA ALA A 349 -19.36 -6.79 16.21
C ALA A 349 -18.50 -7.76 17.04
N ARG A 350 -17.21 -7.86 16.74
CA ARG A 350 -16.23 -8.71 17.44
C ARG A 350 -15.38 -7.91 18.39
#